data_f0638cdfa201beb2d0a09b2178cf0d26
#
_entry.id   f0638cdfa201beb2d0a09b2178cf0d26
#
_cell.length_a   1.000
_cell.length_b   1.000
_cell.length_c   1.000
_cell.angle_alpha   90.00
_cell.angle_beta   90.00
_cell.angle_gamma   90.00
#
_symmetry.space_group_name_H-M   'P 1'
#
loop_
_entity.id
_entity.type
_entity.pdbx_description
1 polymer ?
#
loop_
_entity_poly.entity_id
_entity_poly.type
_entity_poly.pdbx_seq_one_letter_code
_entity_poly.pdbx_strand_id
1 'polypeptide(L)'
;MGLPNNYDELPMNWVGDYSGKKALLTPNLNCIFDPQTNIYYTYKQIDDRACRVATFLVDQLGLKKGDRIGLISRNRQECIDLFFAAAKIGAILCPLSYRLQKLELQDLLAREQPQVIFVEDMFATLPDAGILPESHPTLIEFGDTKGAQYDAILATEPRDVKVPLAMNDPFLYVHTGGTTAVPKICIVPHRQMVWNVFEALLASAGTTPSREFVLFPFFHIGGWNVFFCFFMANSLSITLRQFDAGIILDFIHKKMVNRLGAVEVMLQFLTAHPKFAETDFSGIELITTAAAPCSEKTLKPFWDRNIPTIQAYGQTEAGPSNFIFRPREDSMEHIKANARKVGTPFLCCDYKIIDRDDHSKILPAGEVGVLCLRSFHNFDGYLNDPARTEKLMDSEGWIYTGDLAVTDSEGLVSIVGRADNMFITGGENVSPEEIENALRSHPAVSASICTGIPDEKWGEVPMAMVVLHPGQTAGDEELRAHCKERLAAYKVPKLVAISDTIPVTPMGKLDRNALKRHFIHG
;
A
#
# COMPACT_ATOMS: atom_id res chain seq x y z
N MET A 1 19.16 -39.81 -5.72
CA MET A 1 18.01 -38.92 -5.44
C MET A 1 18.06 -37.82 -6.48
N GLY A 2 17.00 -37.65 -7.27
CA GLY A 2 16.89 -36.48 -8.16
C GLY A 2 16.73 -35.18 -7.34
N LEU A 3 17.13 -34.05 -7.92
CA LEU A 3 16.84 -32.75 -7.33
C LEU A 3 15.31 -32.55 -7.24
N PRO A 4 14.79 -31.87 -6.20
CA PRO A 4 13.36 -31.59 -6.10
C PRO A 4 12.92 -30.75 -7.30
N ASN A 5 11.74 -31.05 -7.83
CA ASN A 5 11.20 -30.37 -9.01
C ASN A 5 10.65 -28.97 -8.68
N ASN A 6 10.38 -28.69 -7.39
CA ASN A 6 9.85 -27.41 -6.93
C ASN A 6 10.55 -26.98 -5.64
N TYR A 7 11.48 -26.04 -5.75
CA TYR A 7 12.23 -25.50 -4.61
C TYR A 7 11.38 -24.64 -3.68
N ASP A 8 10.28 -24.03 -4.18
CA ASP A 8 9.40 -23.18 -3.38
C ASP A 8 8.54 -23.98 -2.38
N GLU A 9 8.44 -25.29 -2.58
CA GLU A 9 7.75 -26.22 -1.67
C GLU A 9 8.68 -26.88 -0.67
N LEU A 10 10.01 -26.68 -0.79
CA LEU A 10 10.96 -27.26 0.15
C LEU A 10 10.97 -26.48 1.46
N PRO A 11 10.73 -27.15 2.60
CA PRO A 11 10.90 -26.51 3.91
C PRO A 11 12.37 -26.14 4.15
N MET A 12 12.61 -24.85 4.44
CA MET A 12 13.94 -24.30 4.71
C MET A 12 13.96 -23.66 6.11
N ASN A 13 15.08 -23.83 6.82
CA ASN A 13 15.22 -23.25 8.16
C ASN A 13 15.39 -21.73 8.19
N TRP A 14 15.63 -21.11 7.05
CA TRP A 14 15.78 -19.64 6.98
C TRP A 14 14.49 -18.92 6.62
N VAL A 15 13.55 -19.60 5.95
CA VAL A 15 12.24 -19.05 5.65
C VAL A 15 11.51 -18.81 6.97
N GLY A 16 11.02 -17.60 7.16
CA GLY A 16 10.41 -17.16 8.42
C GLY A 16 11.40 -16.68 9.49
N ASP A 17 12.65 -17.17 9.52
CA ASP A 17 13.67 -16.76 10.50
C ASP A 17 14.44 -15.49 10.06
N TYR A 18 13.72 -14.50 9.51
CA TYR A 18 14.32 -13.29 8.94
C TYR A 18 15.01 -12.43 9.99
N SER A 19 14.39 -12.23 11.16
CA SER A 19 14.99 -11.48 12.26
C SER A 19 16.21 -12.18 12.82
N GLY A 20 16.18 -13.51 12.98
CA GLY A 20 17.32 -14.30 13.45
C GLY A 20 18.51 -14.24 12.49
N LYS A 21 18.26 -14.33 11.18
CA LYS A 21 19.34 -14.17 10.18
C LYS A 21 19.95 -12.78 10.19
N LYS A 22 19.12 -11.74 10.34
CA LYS A 22 19.62 -10.35 10.44
C LYS A 22 20.36 -10.11 11.75
N ALA A 23 19.86 -10.65 12.86
CA ALA A 23 20.55 -10.59 14.17
C ALA A 23 21.92 -11.29 14.14
N LEU A 24 22.05 -12.36 13.36
CA LEU A 24 23.34 -13.04 13.15
C LEU A 24 24.32 -12.19 12.32
N LEU A 25 23.80 -11.53 11.26
CA LEU A 25 24.64 -10.80 10.31
C LEU A 25 25.07 -9.40 10.84
N THR A 26 24.14 -8.67 11.47
CA THR A 26 24.34 -7.28 11.91
C THR A 26 23.71 -7.01 13.29
N PRO A 27 24.10 -7.74 14.35
CA PRO A 27 23.40 -7.75 15.64
C PRO A 27 23.23 -6.37 16.29
N ASN A 28 24.22 -5.52 16.20
CA ASN A 28 24.31 -4.26 16.93
C ASN A 28 23.88 -3.03 16.11
N LEU A 29 23.50 -3.23 14.84
CA LEU A 29 23.02 -2.14 14.00
C LEU A 29 21.59 -1.78 14.40
N ASN A 30 21.31 -0.49 14.61
CA ASN A 30 19.96 0.02 14.82
C ASN A 30 19.16 -0.12 13.52
N CYS A 31 17.99 -0.76 13.60
CA CYS A 31 17.11 -0.99 12.45
C CYS A 31 15.73 -0.34 12.62
N ILE A 32 15.33 -0.01 13.85
CA ILE A 32 14.07 0.66 14.15
C ILE A 32 14.31 1.79 15.13
N PHE A 33 13.62 2.90 14.92
CA PHE A 33 13.48 3.99 15.88
C PHE A 33 12.01 4.29 16.11
N ASP A 34 11.58 4.24 17.35
CA ASP A 34 10.25 4.68 17.78
C ASP A 34 10.35 6.07 18.42
N PRO A 35 9.89 7.14 17.73
CA PRO A 35 9.96 8.50 18.25
C PRO A 35 9.08 8.75 19.48
N GLN A 36 8.02 7.95 19.69
CA GLN A 36 7.10 8.13 20.82
C GLN A 36 7.69 7.66 22.14
N THR A 37 8.47 6.58 22.10
CA THR A 37 9.19 6.06 23.26
C THR A 37 10.64 6.55 23.31
N ASN A 38 11.12 7.16 22.21
CA ASN A 38 12.52 7.56 21.99
C ASN A 38 13.51 6.38 22.12
N ILE A 39 13.10 5.20 21.64
CA ILE A 39 13.89 3.97 21.72
C ILE A 39 14.39 3.57 20.33
N TYR A 40 15.68 3.26 20.26
CA TYR A 40 16.29 2.58 19.12
C TYR A 40 16.38 1.09 19.40
N TYR A 41 15.99 0.27 18.43
CA TYR A 41 16.11 -1.18 18.50
C TYR A 41 17.13 -1.68 17.49
N THR A 42 18.05 -2.52 17.98
CA THR A 42 19.00 -3.25 17.14
C THR A 42 18.37 -4.51 16.58
N TYR A 43 18.99 -5.09 15.53
CA TYR A 43 18.54 -6.38 14.97
C TYR A 43 18.48 -7.48 16.02
N LYS A 44 19.48 -7.54 16.93
CA LYS A 44 19.48 -8.51 18.03
C LYS A 44 18.31 -8.32 18.98
N GLN A 45 17.97 -7.09 19.32
CA GLN A 45 16.82 -6.80 20.19
C GLN A 45 15.49 -7.14 19.52
N ILE A 46 15.36 -6.87 18.23
CA ILE A 46 14.16 -7.26 17.46
C ILE A 46 14.00 -8.77 17.44
N ASP A 47 15.07 -9.51 17.20
CA ASP A 47 15.01 -10.97 17.20
C ASP A 47 14.69 -11.54 18.58
N ASP A 48 15.31 -11.02 19.66
CA ASP A 48 15.02 -11.43 21.03
C ASP A 48 13.53 -11.22 21.37
N ARG A 49 12.97 -10.05 21.04
CA ARG A 49 11.55 -9.75 21.24
C ARG A 49 10.66 -10.70 20.44
N ALA A 50 10.96 -10.93 19.17
CA ALA A 50 10.23 -11.86 18.31
C ALA A 50 10.28 -13.30 18.87
N CYS A 51 11.42 -13.76 19.39
CA CYS A 51 11.57 -15.07 20.02
C CYS A 51 10.73 -15.19 21.30
N ARG A 52 10.67 -14.17 22.14
CA ARG A 52 9.82 -14.16 23.36
C ARG A 52 8.35 -14.26 23.00
N VAL A 53 7.90 -13.44 22.04
CA VAL A 53 6.51 -13.50 21.54
C VAL A 53 6.23 -14.87 20.91
N ALA A 54 7.11 -15.39 20.06
CA ALA A 54 6.96 -16.71 19.43
C ALA A 54 6.87 -17.84 20.48
N THR A 55 7.73 -17.81 21.52
CA THR A 55 7.69 -18.76 22.63
C THR A 55 6.35 -18.71 23.37
N PHE A 56 5.86 -17.50 23.67
CA PHE A 56 4.55 -17.32 24.31
C PHE A 56 3.41 -17.90 23.45
N LEU A 57 3.40 -17.58 22.15
CA LEU A 57 2.37 -18.07 21.21
C LEU A 57 2.32 -19.60 21.15
N VAL A 58 3.49 -20.26 21.16
CA VAL A 58 3.57 -21.73 21.12
C VAL A 58 3.28 -22.35 22.48
N ASP A 59 3.94 -21.89 23.54
CA ASP A 59 3.92 -22.58 24.85
C ASP A 59 2.68 -22.25 25.66
N GLN A 60 2.16 -21.03 25.58
CA GLN A 60 1.00 -20.61 26.37
C GLN A 60 -0.31 -20.71 25.59
N LEU A 61 -0.29 -20.42 24.28
CA LEU A 61 -1.49 -20.45 23.45
C LEU A 61 -1.58 -21.68 22.56
N GLY A 62 -0.52 -22.47 22.44
CA GLY A 62 -0.49 -23.71 21.66
C GLY A 62 -0.56 -23.50 20.14
N LEU A 63 -0.20 -22.29 19.64
CA LEU A 63 -0.24 -21.98 18.21
C LEU A 63 0.71 -22.86 17.42
N LYS A 64 0.29 -23.20 16.21
CA LYS A 64 1.00 -24.05 15.25
C LYS A 64 1.11 -23.36 13.90
N LYS A 65 1.93 -23.92 13.03
CA LYS A 65 1.99 -23.55 11.61
C LYS A 65 0.57 -23.54 11.00
N GLY A 66 0.22 -22.45 10.33
CA GLY A 66 -1.08 -22.23 9.69
C GLY A 66 -2.15 -21.61 10.60
N ASP A 67 -1.90 -21.46 11.90
CA ASP A 67 -2.81 -20.74 12.79
C ASP A 67 -2.76 -19.22 12.50
N ARG A 68 -3.85 -18.50 12.78
CA ARG A 68 -4.01 -17.10 12.44
C ARG A 68 -3.93 -16.22 13.68
N ILE A 69 -3.25 -15.10 13.52
CA ILE A 69 -3.07 -14.07 14.54
C ILE A 69 -3.70 -12.80 14.02
N GLY A 70 -4.83 -12.38 14.60
CA GLY A 70 -5.43 -11.09 14.31
C GLY A 70 -4.62 -9.95 14.95
N LEU A 71 -4.51 -8.83 14.23
CA LEU A 71 -3.83 -7.63 14.72
C LEU A 71 -4.64 -6.39 14.39
N ILE A 72 -5.06 -5.63 15.41
CA ILE A 72 -5.77 -4.36 15.27
C ILE A 72 -4.95 -3.27 15.96
N SER A 73 -4.20 -2.49 15.20
CA SER A 73 -3.27 -1.50 15.76
C SER A 73 -2.85 -0.46 14.74
N ARG A 74 -2.40 0.69 15.24
CA ARG A 74 -1.55 1.61 14.48
C ARG A 74 -0.15 1.01 14.31
N ASN A 75 0.73 1.72 13.58
CA ASN A 75 2.12 1.29 13.42
C ASN A 75 2.88 1.40 14.75
N ARG A 76 3.21 0.26 15.35
CA ARG A 76 3.89 0.15 16.66
C ARG A 76 4.95 -0.94 16.65
N GLN A 77 5.86 -0.89 17.63
CA GLN A 77 6.90 -1.91 17.78
C GLN A 77 6.30 -3.32 18.00
N GLU A 78 5.22 -3.42 18.74
CA GLU A 78 4.53 -4.68 19.04
C GLU A 78 4.03 -5.37 17.74
N CYS A 79 3.64 -4.60 16.74
CA CYS A 79 3.27 -5.13 15.43
C CYS A 79 4.46 -5.82 14.74
N ILE A 80 5.65 -5.24 14.86
CA ILE A 80 6.89 -5.78 14.29
C ILE A 80 7.32 -7.05 15.02
N ASP A 81 7.20 -7.08 16.34
CA ASP A 81 7.45 -8.28 17.14
C ASP A 81 6.55 -9.45 16.67
N LEU A 82 5.24 -9.16 16.49
CA LEU A 82 4.25 -10.14 16.01
C LEU A 82 4.53 -10.59 14.57
N PHE A 83 4.95 -9.68 13.69
CA PHE A 83 5.32 -10.02 12.31
C PHE A 83 6.43 -11.06 12.26
N PHE A 84 7.51 -10.85 13.01
CA PHE A 84 8.63 -11.80 13.04
C PHE A 84 8.32 -13.05 13.87
N ALA A 85 7.53 -12.95 14.94
CA ALA A 85 7.10 -14.11 15.71
C ALA A 85 6.21 -15.03 14.87
N ALA A 86 5.22 -14.49 14.16
CA ALA A 86 4.37 -15.24 13.24
C ALA A 86 5.19 -15.92 12.15
N ALA A 87 6.15 -15.19 11.54
CA ALA A 87 7.05 -15.74 10.55
C ALA A 87 7.83 -16.95 11.09
N LYS A 88 8.41 -16.87 12.29
CA LYS A 88 9.22 -17.97 12.89
C LYS A 88 8.42 -19.26 13.10
N ILE A 89 7.18 -19.15 13.56
CA ILE A 89 6.35 -20.33 13.88
C ILE A 89 5.44 -20.76 12.73
N GLY A 90 5.49 -20.06 11.58
CA GLY A 90 4.64 -20.34 10.44
C GLY A 90 3.16 -20.02 10.68
N ALA A 91 2.85 -19.17 11.64
CA ALA A 91 1.51 -18.61 11.82
C ALA A 91 1.25 -17.52 10.79
N ILE A 92 -0.03 -17.26 10.49
CA ILE A 92 -0.46 -16.29 9.51
C ILE A 92 -0.89 -15.02 10.25
N LEU A 93 -0.22 -13.90 10.00
CA LEU A 93 -0.61 -12.62 10.56
C LEU A 93 -1.74 -12.00 9.72
N CYS A 94 -2.82 -11.60 10.38
CA CYS A 94 -4.02 -10.99 9.81
C CYS A 94 -4.15 -9.54 10.32
N PRO A 95 -3.49 -8.55 9.66
CA PRO A 95 -3.54 -7.17 10.10
C PRO A 95 -4.85 -6.52 9.66
N LEU A 96 -5.76 -6.35 10.60
CA LEU A 96 -7.10 -5.78 10.42
C LEU A 96 -7.07 -4.26 10.55
N SER A 97 -7.75 -3.57 9.64
CA SER A 97 -7.84 -2.11 9.71
C SER A 97 -8.73 -1.67 10.88
N TYR A 98 -8.21 -0.84 11.77
CA TYR A 98 -8.97 -0.20 12.85
C TYR A 98 -10.01 0.83 12.34
N ARG A 99 -10.05 1.08 11.03
CA ARG A 99 -11.02 1.99 10.38
C ARG A 99 -12.28 1.28 9.90
N LEU A 100 -12.29 -0.06 9.96
CA LEU A 100 -13.44 -0.87 9.52
C LEU A 100 -14.64 -0.66 10.43
N GLN A 101 -15.82 -0.72 9.82
CA GLN A 101 -17.06 -0.76 10.57
C GLN A 101 -17.27 -2.14 11.20
N LYS A 102 -18.10 -2.19 12.24
CA LYS A 102 -18.38 -3.41 12.99
C LYS A 102 -18.73 -4.62 12.12
N LEU A 103 -19.62 -4.46 11.15
CA LEU A 103 -20.04 -5.55 10.27
C LEU A 103 -18.93 -6.04 9.32
N GLU A 104 -18.08 -5.13 8.85
CA GLU A 104 -16.94 -5.49 8.01
C GLU A 104 -15.91 -6.28 8.80
N LEU A 105 -15.62 -5.84 10.04
CA LEU A 105 -14.70 -6.54 10.93
C LEU A 105 -15.24 -7.92 11.31
N GLN A 106 -16.55 -8.03 11.59
CA GLN A 106 -17.21 -9.29 11.88
C GLN A 106 -17.09 -10.29 10.72
N ASP A 107 -17.32 -9.85 9.50
CA ASP A 107 -17.20 -10.68 8.30
C ASP A 107 -15.76 -11.19 8.11
N LEU A 108 -14.76 -10.30 8.26
CA LEU A 108 -13.35 -10.68 8.15
C LEU A 108 -12.95 -11.70 9.22
N LEU A 109 -13.29 -11.44 10.48
CA LEU A 109 -13.00 -12.35 11.60
C LEU A 109 -13.69 -13.72 11.42
N ALA A 110 -14.92 -13.73 10.89
CA ALA A 110 -15.64 -14.97 10.58
C ALA A 110 -14.99 -15.79 9.47
N ARG A 111 -14.34 -15.16 8.50
CA ARG A 111 -13.62 -15.85 7.40
C ARG A 111 -12.19 -16.26 7.78
N GLU A 112 -11.48 -15.44 8.54
CA GLU A 112 -10.09 -15.69 8.93
C GLU A 112 -9.98 -16.65 10.11
N GLN A 113 -10.95 -16.65 11.03
CA GLN A 113 -10.95 -17.51 12.21
C GLN A 113 -9.64 -17.45 13.01
N PRO A 114 -9.20 -16.28 13.49
CA PRO A 114 -7.96 -16.18 14.26
C PRO A 114 -8.06 -16.93 15.59
N GLN A 115 -6.95 -17.50 16.07
CA GLN A 115 -6.85 -18.17 17.38
C GLN A 115 -6.57 -17.15 18.50
N VAL A 116 -5.90 -16.06 18.16
CA VAL A 116 -5.62 -14.94 19.06
C VAL A 116 -5.78 -13.64 18.30
N ILE A 117 -6.25 -12.59 18.97
CA ILE A 117 -6.31 -11.24 18.44
C ILE A 117 -5.53 -10.32 19.37
N PHE A 118 -4.50 -9.69 18.83
CA PHE A 118 -3.80 -8.60 19.50
C PHE A 118 -4.46 -7.27 19.13
N VAL A 119 -4.82 -6.48 20.11
CA VAL A 119 -5.53 -5.23 19.90
C VAL A 119 -4.89 -4.09 20.70
N GLU A 120 -4.60 -2.98 20.02
CA GLU A 120 -4.14 -1.76 20.69
C GLU A 120 -5.25 -1.23 21.59
N ASP A 121 -4.91 -0.84 22.82
CA ASP A 121 -5.84 -0.49 23.90
C ASP A 121 -6.93 0.53 23.49
N MET A 122 -6.58 1.49 22.64
CA MET A 122 -7.55 2.48 22.13
C MET A 122 -8.62 1.87 21.21
N PHE A 123 -8.39 0.67 20.68
CA PHE A 123 -9.31 -0.07 19.81
C PHE A 123 -9.92 -1.31 20.49
N ALA A 124 -9.68 -1.51 21.78
CA ALA A 124 -10.10 -2.70 22.54
C ALA A 124 -11.62 -2.98 22.48
N THR A 125 -12.43 -1.98 22.19
CA THR A 125 -13.88 -2.11 22.03
C THR A 125 -14.30 -2.60 20.63
N LEU A 126 -13.40 -2.61 19.64
CA LEU A 126 -13.74 -3.05 18.27
C LEU A 126 -14.05 -4.55 18.20
N PRO A 127 -13.24 -5.46 18.75
CA PRO A 127 -13.55 -6.90 18.75
C PRO A 127 -14.59 -7.30 19.81
N ASP A 128 -15.05 -6.38 20.63
CA ASP A 128 -16.00 -6.59 21.70
C ASP A 128 -17.45 -6.76 21.24
N ALA A 129 -18.44 -6.74 21.65
CA ALA A 129 -19.81 -6.54 21.18
C ALA A 129 -20.39 -7.63 20.23
N GLY A 130 -20.00 -8.88 20.39
CA GLY A 130 -20.62 -10.01 19.66
C GLY A 130 -20.24 -10.10 18.18
N ILE A 131 -19.06 -9.59 17.81
CA ILE A 131 -18.50 -9.75 16.46
C ILE A 131 -17.41 -10.81 16.39
N LEU A 132 -17.00 -11.36 17.55
CA LEU A 132 -16.01 -12.42 17.59
C LEU A 132 -16.56 -13.69 16.91
N PRO A 133 -15.72 -14.42 16.18
CA PRO A 133 -16.13 -15.69 15.57
C PRO A 133 -16.42 -16.74 16.65
N GLU A 134 -17.15 -17.80 16.26
CA GLU A 134 -17.48 -18.92 17.17
C GLU A 134 -16.25 -19.63 17.75
N SER A 135 -15.08 -19.46 17.11
CA SER A 135 -13.80 -19.97 17.62
C SER A 135 -13.36 -19.34 18.95
N HIS A 136 -14.00 -18.25 19.39
CA HIS A 136 -13.68 -17.52 20.61
C HIS A 136 -12.18 -17.26 20.78
N PRO A 137 -11.56 -16.43 19.92
CA PRO A 137 -10.12 -16.17 19.99
C PRO A 137 -9.73 -15.53 21.32
N THR A 138 -8.53 -15.85 21.79
CA THR A 138 -7.93 -15.14 22.93
C THR A 138 -7.71 -13.67 22.56
N LEU A 139 -8.19 -12.74 23.38
CA LEU A 139 -7.92 -11.30 23.21
C LEU A 139 -6.73 -10.89 24.08
N ILE A 140 -5.76 -10.22 23.47
CA ILE A 140 -4.58 -9.66 24.16
C ILE A 140 -4.52 -8.16 23.86
N GLU A 141 -4.74 -7.37 24.90
CA GLU A 141 -4.64 -5.93 24.81
C GLU A 141 -3.19 -5.47 25.02
N PHE A 142 -2.74 -4.51 24.23
CA PHE A 142 -1.45 -3.86 24.38
C PHE A 142 -1.57 -2.36 24.07
N GLY A 143 -0.62 -1.58 24.48
CA GLY A 143 -0.63 -0.14 24.21
C GLY A 143 -0.08 0.68 25.36
N ASP A 144 -0.43 1.97 25.38
CA ASP A 144 0.15 2.91 26.34
C ASP A 144 -0.49 2.77 27.72
N THR A 145 -1.74 2.30 27.81
CA THR A 145 -2.49 2.15 29.07
C THR A 145 -2.65 0.68 29.50
N LYS A 146 -2.54 -0.26 28.59
CA LYS A 146 -2.72 -1.71 28.79
C LYS A 146 -1.48 -2.51 28.43
N GLY A 147 -0.29 -1.94 28.63
CA GLY A 147 0.99 -2.58 28.31
C GLY A 147 1.32 -3.81 29.16
N ALA A 148 0.75 -3.94 30.37
CA ALA A 148 1.13 -4.98 31.33
C ALA A 148 0.97 -6.43 30.79
N GLN A 149 -0.02 -6.71 29.95
CA GLN A 149 -0.17 -8.02 29.33
C GLN A 149 0.97 -8.30 28.34
N TYR A 150 1.30 -7.31 27.48
CA TYR A 150 2.37 -7.46 26.50
C TYR A 150 3.75 -7.47 27.16
N ASP A 151 3.96 -6.69 28.23
CA ASP A 151 5.18 -6.72 29.02
C ASP A 151 5.42 -8.10 29.66
N ALA A 152 4.33 -8.76 30.11
CA ALA A 152 4.42 -10.13 30.60
C ALA A 152 4.83 -11.13 29.50
N ILE A 153 4.35 -10.92 28.26
CA ILE A 153 4.79 -11.71 27.10
C ILE A 153 6.29 -11.49 26.85
N LEU A 154 6.75 -10.25 26.90
CA LEU A 154 8.16 -9.91 26.72
C LEU A 154 9.05 -10.38 27.89
N ALA A 155 8.48 -10.71 29.03
CA ALA A 155 9.20 -11.34 30.13
C ALA A 155 9.35 -12.86 29.97
N THR A 156 8.71 -13.49 28.96
CA THR A 156 8.85 -14.91 28.66
C THR A 156 10.30 -15.22 28.27
N GLU A 157 10.89 -16.27 28.84
CA GLU A 157 12.23 -16.72 28.44
C GLU A 157 12.23 -17.21 26.99
N PRO A 158 13.05 -16.65 26.11
CA PRO A 158 13.06 -17.02 24.70
C PRO A 158 13.66 -18.40 24.48
N ARG A 159 13.05 -19.19 23.63
CA ARG A 159 13.62 -20.43 23.12
C ARG A 159 13.47 -20.52 21.60
N ASP A 160 14.22 -21.39 20.99
CA ASP A 160 14.09 -21.64 19.54
C ASP A 160 12.84 -22.48 19.26
N VAL A 161 11.78 -21.80 18.84
CA VAL A 161 10.47 -22.39 18.48
C VAL A 161 10.20 -22.36 16.97
N LYS A 162 11.17 -21.87 16.18
CA LYS A 162 11.02 -21.79 14.72
C LYS A 162 10.83 -23.16 14.10
N VAL A 163 10.07 -23.18 13.02
CA VAL A 163 9.78 -24.38 12.24
C VAL A 163 10.29 -24.22 10.81
N PRO A 164 10.67 -25.31 10.13
CA PRO A 164 11.00 -25.26 8.70
C PRO A 164 9.77 -24.86 7.87
N LEU A 165 9.91 -23.84 7.01
CA LEU A 165 8.85 -23.32 6.17
C LEU A 165 9.26 -23.35 4.70
N ALA A 166 8.28 -23.58 3.83
CA ALA A 166 8.40 -23.40 2.39
C ALA A 166 8.11 -21.95 1.99
N MET A 167 8.64 -21.53 0.85
CA MET A 167 8.39 -20.20 0.30
C MET A 167 6.91 -19.97 -0.02
N ASN A 168 6.18 -21.02 -0.37
CA ASN A 168 4.75 -20.98 -0.65
C ASN A 168 3.87 -21.07 0.62
N ASP A 169 4.44 -21.25 1.82
CA ASP A 169 3.61 -21.19 3.03
C ASP A 169 2.99 -19.79 3.19
N PRO A 170 1.70 -19.68 3.53
CA PRO A 170 1.04 -18.39 3.80
C PRO A 170 1.69 -17.68 4.97
N PHE A 171 1.88 -16.37 4.84
CA PHE A 171 2.49 -15.53 5.86
C PHE A 171 1.55 -14.42 6.35
N LEU A 172 0.87 -13.73 5.41
CA LEU A 172 -0.07 -12.67 5.76
C LEU A 172 -1.43 -12.93 5.08
N TYR A 173 -2.51 -12.57 5.78
CA TYR A 173 -3.80 -12.33 5.16
C TYR A 173 -4.05 -10.83 5.11
N VAL A 174 -4.07 -10.25 3.91
CA VAL A 174 -4.17 -8.80 3.73
C VAL A 174 -5.46 -8.44 3.02
N HIS A 175 -6.11 -7.41 3.53
CA HIS A 175 -7.43 -7.00 3.02
C HIS A 175 -7.29 -5.97 1.91
N THR A 176 -8.03 -6.18 0.82
CA THR A 176 -8.14 -5.22 -0.27
C THR A 176 -9.57 -4.79 -0.45
N GLY A 177 -9.77 -3.47 -0.64
CA GLY A 177 -11.08 -2.93 -0.99
C GLY A 177 -11.40 -3.28 -2.44
N GLY A 178 -12.65 -3.72 -2.68
CA GLY A 178 -13.20 -3.92 -4.02
C GLY A 178 -14.41 -3.01 -4.25
N THR A 179 -15.00 -3.08 -5.45
CA THR A 179 -16.30 -2.47 -5.78
C THR A 179 -17.46 -3.12 -5.03
N THR A 180 -17.21 -4.22 -4.32
CA THR A 180 -18.18 -4.91 -3.45
C THR A 180 -18.03 -4.42 -2.01
N ALA A 181 -19.14 -4.41 -1.25
CA ALA A 181 -19.18 -3.96 0.15
C ALA A 181 -18.29 -4.79 1.09
N VAL A 182 -17.86 -5.99 0.67
CA VAL A 182 -17.07 -6.93 1.48
C VAL A 182 -15.62 -6.92 1.05
N PRO A 183 -14.65 -6.64 1.97
CA PRO A 183 -13.23 -6.70 1.65
C PRO A 183 -12.79 -8.11 1.21
N LYS A 184 -11.88 -8.17 0.22
CA LYS A 184 -11.24 -9.41 -0.21
C LYS A 184 -10.06 -9.71 0.73
N ILE A 185 -9.77 -10.98 0.96
CA ILE A 185 -8.62 -11.42 1.75
C ILE A 185 -7.60 -12.06 0.81
N CYS A 186 -6.47 -11.39 0.61
CA CYS A 186 -5.36 -11.89 -0.20
C CYS A 186 -4.48 -12.82 0.65
N ILE A 187 -4.19 -14.00 0.13
CA ILE A 187 -3.20 -14.91 0.71
C ILE A 187 -1.82 -14.51 0.21
N VAL A 188 -1.01 -13.97 1.10
CA VAL A 188 0.35 -13.49 0.82
C VAL A 188 1.35 -14.53 1.37
N PRO A 189 2.02 -15.32 0.51
CA PRO A 189 3.02 -16.28 0.94
C PRO A 189 4.36 -15.62 1.30
N HIS A 190 5.25 -16.34 1.99
CA HIS A 190 6.62 -15.90 2.23
C HIS A 190 7.33 -15.53 0.93
N ARG A 191 7.09 -16.28 -0.14
CA ARG A 191 7.63 -16.05 -1.49
C ARG A 191 7.34 -14.63 -1.99
N GLN A 192 6.11 -14.18 -1.86
CA GLN A 192 5.72 -12.84 -2.30
C GLN A 192 6.54 -11.76 -1.59
N MET A 193 6.63 -11.82 -0.27
CA MET A 193 7.36 -10.84 0.54
C MET A 193 8.86 -10.85 0.26
N VAL A 194 9.47 -12.02 0.19
CA VAL A 194 10.92 -12.16 0.02
C VAL A 194 11.37 -11.72 -1.38
N TRP A 195 10.71 -12.20 -2.43
CA TRP A 195 11.08 -11.83 -3.81
C TRP A 195 10.84 -10.35 -4.07
N ASN A 196 9.71 -9.80 -3.61
CA ASN A 196 9.44 -8.37 -3.81
C ASN A 196 10.48 -7.48 -3.13
N VAL A 197 10.94 -7.86 -1.93
CA VAL A 197 12.02 -7.16 -1.24
C VAL A 197 13.34 -7.27 -2.00
N PHE A 198 13.72 -8.44 -2.48
CA PHE A 198 14.96 -8.60 -3.25
C PHE A 198 14.96 -7.76 -4.52
N GLU A 199 13.84 -7.73 -5.24
CA GLU A 199 13.71 -6.90 -6.43
C GLU A 199 13.73 -5.40 -6.11
N ALA A 200 13.06 -4.98 -5.04
CA ALA A 200 13.12 -3.60 -4.60
C ALA A 200 14.55 -3.17 -4.21
N LEU A 201 15.33 -4.05 -3.57
CA LEU A 201 16.74 -3.81 -3.26
C LEU A 201 17.60 -3.71 -4.52
N LEU A 202 17.39 -4.60 -5.49
CA LEU A 202 18.06 -4.52 -6.79
C LEU A 202 17.67 -3.26 -7.55
N ALA A 203 16.39 -2.89 -7.46
CA ALA A 203 15.88 -1.66 -8.06
C ALA A 203 16.51 -0.40 -7.48
N SER A 204 16.86 -0.43 -6.20
CA SER A 204 17.53 0.67 -5.50
C SER A 204 19.05 0.63 -5.63
N ALA A 205 19.59 -0.15 -6.56
CA ALA A 205 21.00 -0.51 -6.70
C ALA A 205 21.99 0.58 -6.27
N GLY A 206 22.89 0.24 -5.34
CA GLY A 206 23.98 1.10 -4.91
C GLY A 206 23.62 2.22 -3.95
N THR A 207 22.39 2.26 -3.43
CA THR A 207 22.02 3.27 -2.46
C THR A 207 22.54 2.92 -1.07
N THR A 208 23.08 3.91 -0.38
CA THR A 208 23.42 3.83 1.05
C THR A 208 22.20 3.42 1.85
N PRO A 209 22.36 2.73 3.00
CA PRO A 209 21.25 2.44 3.88
C PRO A 209 20.45 3.70 4.19
N SER A 210 19.15 3.65 3.96
CA SER A 210 18.26 4.80 4.17
C SER A 210 17.88 4.95 5.64
N ARG A 211 17.45 6.16 5.99
CA ARG A 211 16.74 6.47 7.23
C ARG A 211 15.41 7.05 6.80
N GLU A 212 14.33 6.32 7.04
CA GLU A 212 13.05 6.62 6.41
C GLU A 212 11.88 6.27 7.33
N PHE A 213 10.79 7.02 7.21
CA PHE A 213 9.56 6.71 7.92
C PHE A 213 8.80 5.56 7.26
N VAL A 214 8.22 4.70 8.09
CA VAL A 214 7.18 3.76 7.66
C VAL A 214 5.83 4.47 7.84
N LEU A 215 5.41 5.21 6.81
CA LEU A 215 4.17 6.01 6.85
C LEU A 215 2.92 5.23 6.43
N PHE A 216 3.09 4.17 5.66
CA PHE A 216 1.98 3.32 5.25
C PHE A 216 1.51 2.46 6.43
N PRO A 217 0.18 2.37 6.68
CA PRO A 217 -0.34 1.55 7.77
C PRO A 217 0.01 0.07 7.63
N PHE A 218 0.28 -0.61 8.75
CA PHE A 218 0.54 -2.05 8.77
C PHE A 218 -0.67 -2.93 8.46
N PHE A 219 -1.88 -2.39 8.42
CA PHE A 219 -3.03 -3.14 7.89
C PHE A 219 -3.07 -3.15 6.35
N HIS A 220 -2.14 -2.48 5.67
CA HIS A 220 -1.90 -2.56 4.24
C HIS A 220 -0.58 -3.27 3.94
N ILE A 221 -0.55 -4.03 2.85
CA ILE A 221 0.67 -4.71 2.39
C ILE A 221 1.82 -3.71 2.15
N GLY A 222 1.51 -2.50 1.69
CA GLY A 222 2.51 -1.45 1.47
C GLY A 222 3.31 -1.10 2.72
N GLY A 223 2.67 -1.09 3.90
CA GLY A 223 3.34 -0.87 5.18
C GLY A 223 4.36 -1.96 5.49
N TRP A 224 3.94 -3.21 5.40
CA TRP A 224 4.81 -4.37 5.63
C TRP A 224 5.92 -4.48 4.60
N ASN A 225 5.62 -4.24 3.32
CA ASN A 225 6.63 -4.31 2.26
C ASN A 225 7.71 -3.26 2.43
N VAL A 226 7.34 -2.00 2.65
CA VAL A 226 8.28 -0.90 2.88
C VAL A 226 9.14 -1.18 4.13
N PHE A 227 8.50 -1.57 5.24
CA PHE A 227 9.22 -1.94 6.47
C PHE A 227 10.20 -3.09 6.21
N PHE A 228 9.76 -4.17 5.55
CA PHE A 228 10.59 -5.35 5.32
C PHE A 228 11.74 -5.06 4.35
N CYS A 229 11.53 -4.20 3.33
CA CYS A 229 12.61 -3.70 2.48
C CYS A 229 13.68 -2.97 3.30
N PHE A 230 13.30 -2.05 4.18
CA PHE A 230 14.25 -1.31 5.02
C PHE A 230 14.98 -2.23 5.98
N PHE A 231 14.27 -3.15 6.62
CA PHE A 231 14.83 -4.13 7.53
C PHE A 231 15.89 -4.99 6.83
N MET A 232 15.60 -5.49 5.63
CA MET A 232 16.55 -6.31 4.85
C MET A 232 17.72 -5.49 4.29
N ALA A 233 17.53 -4.19 4.01
CA ALA A 233 18.54 -3.27 3.47
C ALA A 233 19.55 -2.73 4.49
N ASN A 234 19.46 -3.10 5.78
CA ASN A 234 20.21 -2.44 6.87
C ASN A 234 19.86 -0.95 7.03
N SER A 235 18.67 -0.54 6.63
CA SER A 235 18.17 0.83 6.79
C SER A 235 17.53 1.03 8.15
N LEU A 236 17.41 2.29 8.59
CA LEU A 236 16.71 2.64 9.82
C LEU A 236 15.25 2.96 9.50
N SER A 237 14.35 2.12 9.96
CA SER A 237 12.91 2.38 9.93
C SER A 237 12.49 3.27 11.08
N ILE A 238 11.79 4.36 10.80
CA ILE A 238 11.22 5.25 11.81
C ILE A 238 9.71 5.02 11.81
N THR A 239 9.18 4.46 12.90
CA THR A 239 7.75 4.11 13.00
C THR A 239 6.96 5.26 13.62
N LEU A 240 5.95 5.77 12.91
CA LEU A 240 4.97 6.71 13.46
C LEU A 240 3.63 6.02 13.60
N ARG A 241 3.01 6.13 14.78
CA ARG A 241 1.66 5.57 15.03
C ARG A 241 0.61 6.15 14.08
N GLN A 242 0.76 7.42 13.73
CA GLN A 242 -0.05 8.12 12.74
C GLN A 242 0.77 9.16 12.01
N PHE A 243 0.32 9.56 10.83
CA PHE A 243 0.94 10.64 10.09
C PHE A 243 0.85 11.97 10.87
N ASP A 244 1.99 12.63 11.04
CA ASP A 244 2.11 13.97 11.62
C ASP A 244 3.12 14.80 10.82
N ALA A 245 2.61 15.79 10.09
CA ALA A 245 3.43 16.64 9.23
C ALA A 245 4.49 17.42 10.01
N GLY A 246 4.15 17.88 11.23
CA GLY A 246 5.07 18.65 12.06
C GLY A 246 6.26 17.82 12.55
N ILE A 247 6.02 16.59 13.00
CA ILE A 247 7.07 15.64 13.40
C ILE A 247 7.95 15.29 12.21
N ILE A 248 7.37 14.98 11.05
CA ILE A 248 8.11 14.62 9.84
C ILE A 248 9.03 15.77 9.41
N LEU A 249 8.52 17.01 9.37
CA LEU A 249 9.31 18.19 9.02
C LEU A 249 10.43 18.46 10.02
N ASP A 250 10.21 18.25 11.32
CA ASP A 250 11.27 18.36 12.34
C ASP A 250 12.39 17.34 12.13
N PHE A 251 12.06 16.10 11.75
CA PHE A 251 13.04 15.07 11.44
C PHE A 251 13.82 15.36 10.15
N ILE A 252 13.15 15.90 9.14
CA ILE A 252 13.78 16.36 7.91
C ILE A 252 14.76 17.50 8.23
N HIS A 253 14.31 18.52 8.96
CA HIS A 253 15.13 19.67 9.36
C HIS A 253 16.39 19.25 10.13
N LYS A 254 16.26 18.28 11.04
CA LYS A 254 17.37 17.71 11.82
C LYS A 254 18.22 16.70 11.05
N LYS A 255 17.92 16.45 9.77
CA LYS A 255 18.62 15.47 8.90
C LYS A 255 18.62 14.04 9.47
N MET A 256 17.60 13.71 10.24
CA MET A 256 17.42 12.37 10.81
C MET A 256 16.91 11.37 9.77
N VAL A 257 16.32 11.86 8.68
CA VAL A 257 15.85 11.09 7.52
C VAL A 257 16.53 11.60 6.26
N ASN A 258 16.76 10.71 5.29
CA ASN A 258 17.35 11.05 4.00
C ASN A 258 16.45 10.63 2.81
N ARG A 259 15.37 9.89 3.08
CA ARG A 259 14.36 9.53 2.08
C ARG A 259 12.96 9.63 2.66
N LEU A 260 11.97 9.76 1.78
CA LEU A 260 10.58 9.86 2.16
C LEU A 260 9.72 9.08 1.17
N GLY A 261 9.03 8.03 1.64
CA GLY A 261 7.96 7.34 0.93
C GLY A 261 6.61 7.90 1.35
N ALA A 262 5.82 8.44 0.42
CA ALA A 262 4.56 9.08 0.76
C ALA A 262 3.52 8.95 -0.36
N VAL A 263 2.23 9.04 -0.01
CA VAL A 263 1.16 9.28 -0.98
C VAL A 263 0.93 10.78 -1.18
N GLU A 264 0.26 11.15 -2.26
CA GLU A 264 0.04 12.55 -2.64
C GLU A 264 -0.52 13.40 -1.49
N VAL A 265 -1.55 12.91 -0.80
CA VAL A 265 -2.20 13.65 0.30
C VAL A 265 -1.25 13.93 1.48
N MET A 266 -0.30 13.04 1.74
CA MET A 266 0.72 13.25 2.78
C MET A 266 1.67 14.39 2.38
N LEU A 267 2.09 14.43 1.12
CA LEU A 267 2.92 15.52 0.58
C LEU A 267 2.18 16.87 0.62
N GLN A 268 0.88 16.87 0.33
CA GLN A 268 0.03 18.07 0.46
C GLN A 268 -0.04 18.57 1.91
N PHE A 269 -0.21 17.67 2.89
CA PHE A 269 -0.17 18.05 4.31
C PHE A 269 1.20 18.60 4.73
N LEU A 270 2.30 18.05 4.22
CA LEU A 270 3.64 18.58 4.49
C LEU A 270 3.77 20.00 3.93
N THR A 271 3.39 20.22 2.66
CA THR A 271 3.52 21.52 2.00
C THR A 271 2.60 22.60 2.59
N ALA A 272 1.44 22.20 3.12
CA ALA A 272 0.50 23.10 3.80
C ALA A 272 0.90 23.45 5.24
N HIS A 273 1.84 22.70 5.84
CA HIS A 273 2.23 22.91 7.23
C HIS A 273 3.12 24.16 7.40
N PRO A 274 2.91 25.02 8.41
CA PRO A 274 3.69 26.27 8.61
C PRO A 274 5.21 26.07 8.64
N LYS A 275 5.70 24.96 9.22
CA LYS A 275 7.13 24.62 9.28
C LYS A 275 7.75 24.35 7.92
N PHE A 276 6.97 24.06 6.87
CA PHE A 276 7.51 23.64 5.57
C PHE A 276 8.47 24.68 4.97
N ALA A 277 8.13 25.95 5.07
CA ALA A 277 8.93 27.04 4.52
C ALA A 277 10.33 27.14 5.17
N GLU A 278 10.42 26.86 6.47
CA GLU A 278 11.65 26.97 7.28
C GLU A 278 12.43 25.66 7.37
N THR A 279 11.90 24.55 6.86
CA THR A 279 12.53 23.24 6.94
C THR A 279 13.73 23.15 6.02
N ASP A 280 14.87 22.74 6.56
CA ASP A 280 16.07 22.41 5.78
C ASP A 280 15.93 21.00 5.16
N PHE A 281 15.65 20.96 3.88
CA PHE A 281 15.53 19.71 3.11
C PHE A 281 16.84 19.19 2.53
N SER A 282 17.98 19.82 2.79
CA SER A 282 19.26 19.44 2.18
C SER A 282 19.74 18.03 2.53
N GLY A 283 19.10 17.37 3.52
CA GLY A 283 19.37 15.98 3.86
C GLY A 283 18.51 14.96 3.08
N ILE A 284 17.52 15.41 2.32
CA ILE A 284 16.62 14.52 1.56
C ILE A 284 17.21 14.23 0.18
N GLU A 285 17.49 12.97 -0.07
CA GLU A 285 18.05 12.48 -1.34
C GLU A 285 16.97 12.13 -2.36
N LEU A 286 15.79 11.66 -1.90
CA LEU A 286 14.75 11.13 -2.76
C LEU A 286 13.39 11.13 -2.07
N ILE A 287 12.34 11.47 -2.83
CA ILE A 287 10.94 11.20 -2.45
C ILE A 287 10.37 10.16 -3.41
N THR A 288 9.83 9.06 -2.86
CA THR A 288 9.12 8.03 -3.61
C THR A 288 7.62 8.19 -3.39
N THR A 289 6.84 8.27 -4.47
CA THR A 289 5.38 8.28 -4.40
C THR A 289 4.81 6.96 -4.91
N ALA A 290 3.70 6.53 -4.35
CA ALA A 290 3.03 5.28 -4.72
C ALA A 290 1.51 5.35 -4.47
N ALA A 291 0.79 4.30 -4.82
CA ALA A 291 -0.63 4.08 -4.63
C ALA A 291 -1.57 4.91 -5.52
N ALA A 292 -1.19 6.11 -5.93
CA ALA A 292 -1.91 6.94 -6.89
C ALA A 292 -0.94 7.86 -7.64
N PRO A 293 -1.26 8.30 -8.86
CA PRO A 293 -0.48 9.32 -9.55
C PRO A 293 -0.42 10.61 -8.75
N CYS A 294 0.78 11.18 -8.61
CA CYS A 294 0.98 12.43 -7.91
C CYS A 294 0.96 13.62 -8.89
N SER A 295 0.26 14.69 -8.55
CA SER A 295 0.15 15.86 -9.40
C SER A 295 1.43 16.70 -9.39
N GLU A 296 1.75 17.35 -10.51
CA GLU A 296 2.88 18.28 -10.59
C GLU A 296 2.80 19.41 -9.56
N LYS A 297 1.58 19.90 -9.29
CA LYS A 297 1.33 20.91 -8.27
C LYS A 297 1.83 20.47 -6.89
N THR A 298 1.58 19.21 -6.52
CA THR A 298 2.05 18.64 -5.26
C THR A 298 3.56 18.42 -5.24
N LEU A 299 4.16 18.03 -6.36
CA LEU A 299 5.60 17.76 -6.45
C LEU A 299 6.46 19.01 -6.60
N LYS A 300 5.93 20.07 -7.22
CA LYS A 300 6.67 21.31 -7.52
C LYS A 300 7.38 21.92 -6.31
N PRO A 301 6.78 22.05 -5.09
CA PRO A 301 7.47 22.59 -3.92
C PRO A 301 8.76 21.84 -3.53
N PHE A 302 8.83 20.54 -3.83
CA PHE A 302 10.01 19.69 -3.59
C PHE A 302 11.02 19.86 -4.73
N TRP A 303 10.58 19.95 -5.98
CA TRP A 303 11.44 20.22 -7.13
C TRP A 303 12.12 21.59 -7.06
N ASP A 304 11.41 22.62 -6.56
CA ASP A 304 11.96 23.96 -6.31
C ASP A 304 13.08 23.93 -5.26
N ARG A 305 13.17 22.86 -4.45
CA ARG A 305 14.23 22.56 -3.49
C ARG A 305 15.27 21.56 -4.02
N ASN A 306 15.22 21.27 -5.32
CA ASN A 306 16.08 20.31 -5.99
C ASN A 306 16.01 18.88 -5.40
N ILE A 307 14.83 18.46 -4.92
CA ILE A 307 14.58 17.12 -4.40
C ILE A 307 14.01 16.26 -5.52
N PRO A 308 14.69 15.17 -5.92
CA PRO A 308 14.16 14.24 -6.91
C PRO A 308 12.95 13.49 -6.38
N THR A 309 11.96 13.28 -7.26
CA THR A 309 10.76 12.53 -6.96
C THR A 309 10.59 11.41 -7.98
N ILE A 310 10.27 10.21 -7.52
CA ILE A 310 10.00 9.06 -8.38
C ILE A 310 8.65 8.45 -8.02
N GLN A 311 8.06 7.74 -8.98
CA GLN A 311 6.81 7.04 -8.77
C GLN A 311 6.99 5.54 -8.87
N ALA A 312 6.36 4.80 -7.95
CA ALA A 312 6.28 3.35 -7.94
C ALA A 312 4.82 2.90 -8.15
N TYR A 313 4.66 1.70 -8.69
CA TYR A 313 3.35 1.07 -8.85
C TYR A 313 3.41 -0.39 -8.43
N GLY A 314 2.31 -0.85 -7.86
CA GLY A 314 2.05 -2.23 -7.52
C GLY A 314 0.69 -2.40 -6.87
N GLN A 315 0.27 -3.64 -6.72
CA GLN A 315 -0.96 -4.01 -6.02
C GLN A 315 -0.73 -5.27 -5.19
N THR A 316 -1.57 -5.49 -4.19
CA THR A 316 -1.43 -6.61 -3.26
C THR A 316 -1.35 -7.95 -3.98
N GLU A 317 -2.18 -8.14 -4.98
CA GLU A 317 -2.32 -9.39 -5.73
C GLU A 317 -1.09 -9.73 -6.59
N ALA A 318 -0.43 -8.71 -7.15
CA ALA A 318 0.72 -8.90 -8.05
C ALA A 318 2.08 -8.67 -7.36
N GLY A 319 2.07 -8.56 -6.02
CA GLY A 319 3.21 -8.06 -5.26
C GLY A 319 3.13 -6.54 -5.10
N PRO A 320 3.40 -6.01 -3.89
CA PRO A 320 3.13 -4.61 -3.57
C PRO A 320 3.98 -3.60 -4.34
N SER A 321 5.03 -4.04 -5.03
CA SER A 321 5.86 -3.21 -5.91
C SER A 321 6.23 -3.98 -7.16
N ASN A 322 5.82 -3.48 -8.33
CA ASN A 322 6.05 -4.12 -9.63
C ASN A 322 6.82 -3.22 -10.59
N PHE A 323 6.63 -1.91 -10.49
CA PHE A 323 7.29 -0.91 -11.31
C PHE A 323 7.87 0.18 -10.43
N ILE A 324 8.97 0.75 -10.90
CA ILE A 324 9.56 1.95 -10.33
C ILE A 324 10.15 2.81 -11.45
N PHE A 325 9.89 4.11 -11.41
CA PHE A 325 10.59 5.04 -12.26
C PHE A 325 12.03 5.22 -11.77
N ARG A 326 13.00 4.94 -12.63
CA ARG A 326 14.41 5.21 -12.40
C ARG A 326 14.86 6.25 -13.39
N PRO A 327 15.32 7.42 -12.95
CA PRO A 327 15.88 8.39 -13.86
C PRO A 327 17.09 7.77 -14.61
N ARG A 328 17.07 7.84 -15.95
CA ARG A 328 18.22 7.44 -16.77
C ARG A 328 19.29 8.50 -16.81
N GLU A 329 18.91 9.74 -16.50
CA GLU A 329 19.76 10.90 -16.41
C GLU A 329 19.57 11.54 -15.02
N ASP A 330 20.67 11.91 -14.40
CA ASP A 330 20.67 12.61 -13.10
C ASP A 330 20.37 14.11 -13.31
N SER A 331 19.22 14.40 -13.94
CA SER A 331 18.75 15.75 -14.16
C SER A 331 17.33 15.95 -13.66
N MET A 332 17.09 17.09 -13.03
CA MET A 332 15.73 17.46 -12.56
C MET A 332 14.76 17.66 -13.74
N GLU A 333 15.24 18.01 -14.93
CA GLU A 333 14.41 18.14 -16.14
C GLU A 333 13.86 16.78 -16.57
N HIS A 334 14.73 15.76 -16.61
CA HIS A 334 14.32 14.39 -16.92
C HIS A 334 13.32 13.84 -15.89
N ILE A 335 13.56 14.08 -14.59
CA ILE A 335 12.66 13.66 -13.51
C ILE A 335 11.27 14.32 -13.67
N LYS A 336 11.22 15.64 -13.91
CA LYS A 336 9.98 16.39 -14.09
C LYS A 336 9.20 15.93 -15.32
N ALA A 337 9.89 15.71 -16.46
CA ALA A 337 9.27 15.23 -17.69
C ALA A 337 8.61 13.86 -17.54
N ASN A 338 9.10 13.02 -16.61
CA ASN A 338 8.64 11.66 -16.40
C ASN A 338 7.88 11.46 -15.08
N ALA A 339 7.52 12.53 -14.37
CA ALA A 339 6.97 12.47 -13.00
C ALA A 339 5.65 11.68 -12.87
N ARG A 340 4.90 11.49 -13.97
CA ARG A 340 3.66 10.70 -14.02
C ARG A 340 3.86 9.24 -14.41
N LYS A 341 5.07 8.85 -14.79
CA LYS A 341 5.37 7.50 -15.21
C LYS A 341 5.78 6.64 -14.03
N VAL A 342 5.28 5.44 -13.98
CA VAL A 342 5.70 4.44 -12.98
C VAL A 342 6.99 3.73 -13.39
N GLY A 343 7.51 4.04 -14.59
CA GLY A 343 8.82 3.61 -15.05
C GLY A 343 8.83 2.24 -15.72
N THR A 344 9.79 1.41 -15.33
CA THR A 344 10.00 0.08 -15.86
C THR A 344 9.67 -1.00 -14.84
N PRO A 345 9.33 -2.22 -15.29
CA PRO A 345 9.09 -3.32 -14.37
C PRO A 345 10.35 -3.68 -13.56
N PHE A 346 10.17 -4.32 -12.43
CA PHE A 346 11.24 -4.97 -11.70
C PHE A 346 11.85 -6.12 -12.53
N LEU A 347 13.05 -6.55 -12.16
CA LEU A 347 13.86 -7.51 -12.93
C LEU A 347 13.13 -8.83 -13.20
N CYS A 348 12.40 -9.36 -12.21
CA CYS A 348 11.68 -10.64 -12.31
C CYS A 348 10.17 -10.44 -12.48
N CYS A 349 9.74 -9.29 -12.98
CA CYS A 349 8.34 -8.98 -13.25
C CYS A 349 8.13 -8.86 -14.76
N ASP A 350 7.47 -9.84 -15.37
CA ASP A 350 6.95 -9.74 -16.72
C ASP A 350 5.71 -8.83 -16.74
N TYR A 351 5.54 -8.05 -17.81
CA TYR A 351 4.31 -7.31 -18.04
C TYR A 351 3.89 -7.39 -19.52
N LYS A 352 2.62 -7.23 -19.76
CA LYS A 352 2.02 -6.99 -21.07
C LYS A 352 0.85 -6.02 -20.93
N ILE A 353 0.59 -5.27 -21.99
CA ILE A 353 -0.61 -4.44 -22.10
C ILE A 353 -1.46 -5.08 -23.19
N ILE A 354 -2.69 -5.44 -22.86
CA ILE A 354 -3.60 -6.15 -23.77
C ILE A 354 -4.82 -5.29 -24.11
N ASP A 355 -5.43 -5.61 -25.24
CA ASP A 355 -6.70 -5.01 -25.61
C ASP A 355 -7.77 -5.34 -24.56
N ARG A 356 -8.64 -4.38 -24.28
CA ARG A 356 -9.68 -4.51 -23.24
C ARG A 356 -10.73 -5.55 -23.60
N ASP A 357 -11.11 -5.61 -24.89
CA ASP A 357 -12.21 -6.42 -25.39
C ASP A 357 -11.72 -7.75 -25.99
N ASP A 358 -10.47 -7.78 -26.47
CA ASP A 358 -9.79 -8.97 -26.97
C ASP A 358 -8.50 -9.23 -26.19
N HIS A 359 -8.60 -10.01 -25.12
CA HIS A 359 -7.47 -10.34 -24.24
C HIS A 359 -6.35 -11.14 -24.92
N SER A 360 -6.58 -11.69 -26.12
CA SER A 360 -5.53 -12.36 -26.90
C SER A 360 -4.58 -11.39 -27.61
N LYS A 361 -5.00 -10.13 -27.75
CA LYS A 361 -4.27 -9.09 -28.47
C LYS A 361 -3.36 -8.29 -27.53
N ILE A 362 -2.04 -8.43 -27.70
CA ILE A 362 -1.05 -7.57 -27.03
C ILE A 362 -0.93 -6.27 -27.81
N LEU A 363 -1.02 -5.15 -27.12
CA LEU A 363 -0.96 -3.82 -27.73
C LEU A 363 0.49 -3.31 -27.85
N PRO A 364 0.82 -2.60 -28.93
CA PRO A 364 2.14 -1.98 -29.10
C PRO A 364 2.27 -0.73 -28.21
N ALA A 365 3.50 -0.20 -28.14
CA ALA A 365 3.76 1.08 -27.48
C ALA A 365 2.89 2.20 -28.06
N GLY A 366 2.38 3.07 -27.19
CA GLY A 366 1.49 4.19 -27.53
C GLY A 366 0.00 3.86 -27.44
N GLU A 367 -0.40 2.58 -27.37
CA GLU A 367 -1.80 2.18 -27.22
C GLU A 367 -2.14 1.91 -25.75
N VAL A 368 -3.33 2.36 -25.33
CA VAL A 368 -3.85 2.17 -23.97
C VAL A 368 -4.60 0.85 -23.87
N GLY A 369 -4.25 0.02 -22.89
CA GLY A 369 -4.92 -1.25 -22.65
C GLY A 369 -4.82 -1.69 -21.19
N VAL A 370 -5.30 -2.89 -20.90
CA VAL A 370 -5.26 -3.48 -19.56
C VAL A 370 -3.85 -3.99 -19.25
N LEU A 371 -3.30 -3.54 -18.14
CA LEU A 371 -2.02 -4.02 -17.65
C LEU A 371 -2.16 -5.42 -17.06
N CYS A 372 -1.31 -6.34 -17.54
CA CYS A 372 -1.18 -7.67 -16.96
C CYS A 372 0.24 -7.85 -16.42
N LEU A 373 0.36 -8.52 -15.26
CA LEU A 373 1.62 -8.75 -14.57
C LEU A 373 1.82 -10.23 -14.27
N ARG A 374 3.07 -10.67 -14.31
CA ARG A 374 3.46 -12.02 -13.90
C ARG A 374 4.82 -11.98 -13.23
N SER A 375 4.91 -12.56 -12.03
CA SER A 375 6.17 -12.57 -11.28
C SER A 375 6.20 -13.67 -10.23
N PHE A 376 7.37 -13.92 -9.66
CA PHE A 376 7.53 -14.81 -8.51
C PHE A 376 6.84 -14.26 -7.24
N HIS A 377 6.54 -12.96 -7.19
CA HIS A 377 5.88 -12.32 -6.07
C HIS A 377 4.37 -12.11 -6.24
N ASN A 378 3.72 -12.86 -7.14
CA ASN A 378 2.27 -12.94 -7.15
C ASN A 378 1.73 -13.57 -5.87
N PHE A 379 0.52 -13.18 -5.45
CA PHE A 379 -0.18 -13.78 -4.33
C PHE A 379 -0.66 -15.22 -4.65
N ASP A 380 -1.14 -15.95 -3.64
CA ASP A 380 -1.65 -17.31 -3.83
C ASP A 380 -3.17 -17.38 -4.03
N GLY A 381 -3.80 -16.24 -4.25
CA GLY A 381 -5.23 -16.13 -4.48
C GLY A 381 -5.99 -15.50 -3.31
N TYR A 382 -7.31 -15.48 -3.45
CA TYR A 382 -8.21 -14.97 -2.41
C TYR A 382 -8.69 -16.10 -1.50
N LEU A 383 -8.66 -15.86 -0.19
CA LEU A 383 -9.09 -16.82 0.83
C LEU A 383 -10.55 -17.23 0.60
N ASN A 384 -10.79 -18.54 0.42
CA ASN A 384 -12.10 -19.14 0.20
C ASN A 384 -12.88 -18.58 -1.03
N ASP A 385 -12.16 -18.01 -2.02
CA ASP A 385 -12.79 -17.45 -3.22
C ASP A 385 -11.99 -17.83 -4.50
N PRO A 386 -11.96 -19.13 -4.87
CA PRO A 386 -11.25 -19.59 -6.05
C PRO A 386 -11.80 -18.99 -7.35
N ALA A 387 -13.12 -18.81 -7.45
CA ALA A 387 -13.74 -18.26 -8.66
C ALA A 387 -13.28 -16.82 -8.95
N ARG A 388 -13.08 -16.01 -7.91
CA ARG A 388 -12.53 -14.67 -8.06
C ARG A 388 -11.04 -14.69 -8.36
N THR A 389 -10.32 -15.66 -7.80
CA THR A 389 -8.89 -15.87 -8.09
C THR A 389 -8.69 -16.22 -9.56
N GLU A 390 -9.45 -17.18 -10.10
CA GLU A 390 -9.40 -17.60 -11.51
C GLU A 390 -9.78 -16.47 -12.47
N LYS A 391 -10.70 -15.58 -12.06
CA LYS A 391 -11.05 -14.38 -12.85
C LYS A 391 -9.92 -13.36 -12.91
N LEU A 392 -9.08 -13.28 -11.87
CA LEU A 392 -7.98 -12.33 -11.77
C LEU A 392 -6.67 -12.86 -12.35
N MET A 393 -6.39 -14.14 -12.13
CA MET A 393 -5.13 -14.79 -12.49
C MET A 393 -5.37 -16.02 -13.34
N ASP A 394 -4.76 -16.08 -14.51
CA ASP A 394 -4.87 -17.23 -15.39
C ASP A 394 -3.94 -18.39 -15.01
N SER A 395 -4.04 -19.51 -15.73
CA SER A 395 -3.24 -20.72 -15.48
C SER A 395 -1.75 -20.55 -15.76
N GLU A 396 -1.33 -19.49 -16.45
CA GLU A 396 0.07 -19.14 -16.70
C GLU A 396 0.63 -18.17 -15.65
N GLY A 397 -0.18 -17.77 -14.67
CA GLY A 397 0.17 -16.85 -13.59
C GLY A 397 0.10 -15.36 -13.99
N TRP A 398 -0.55 -15.01 -15.11
CA TRP A 398 -0.79 -13.61 -15.45
C TRP A 398 -1.92 -13.05 -14.61
N ILE A 399 -1.64 -11.97 -13.88
CA ILE A 399 -2.63 -11.20 -13.13
C ILE A 399 -3.15 -10.06 -14.01
N TYR A 400 -4.44 -10.05 -14.24
CA TYR A 400 -5.18 -8.98 -14.93
C TYR A 400 -5.50 -7.88 -13.92
N THR A 401 -4.65 -6.85 -13.87
CA THR A 401 -4.68 -5.85 -12.78
C THR A 401 -5.96 -5.03 -12.72
N GLY A 402 -6.69 -4.94 -13.83
CA GLY A 402 -7.80 -4.00 -14.01
C GLY A 402 -7.35 -2.54 -14.13
N ASP A 403 -6.06 -2.26 -14.09
CA ASP A 403 -5.51 -0.93 -14.36
C ASP A 403 -5.24 -0.76 -15.86
N LEU A 404 -5.55 0.42 -16.38
CA LEU A 404 -5.22 0.81 -17.74
C LEU A 404 -3.83 1.44 -17.75
N ALA A 405 -3.02 1.00 -18.71
CA ALA A 405 -1.65 1.47 -18.85
C ALA A 405 -1.30 1.72 -20.32
N VAL A 406 -0.26 2.49 -20.52
CA VAL A 406 0.39 2.73 -21.81
C VAL A 406 1.89 2.69 -21.63
N THR A 407 2.59 2.06 -22.57
CA THR A 407 4.06 2.11 -22.66
C THR A 407 4.45 3.13 -23.73
N ASP A 408 5.39 4.00 -23.45
CA ASP A 408 5.90 4.95 -24.45
C ASP A 408 7.01 4.34 -25.32
N SER A 409 7.55 5.14 -26.25
CA SER A 409 8.64 4.74 -27.15
C SER A 409 9.96 4.41 -26.43
N GLU A 410 10.13 4.85 -25.18
CA GLU A 410 11.30 4.58 -24.35
C GLU A 410 11.12 3.34 -23.46
N GLY A 411 9.94 2.71 -23.49
CA GLY A 411 9.60 1.56 -22.65
C GLY A 411 9.15 1.94 -21.24
N LEU A 412 8.85 3.22 -20.97
CA LEU A 412 8.34 3.68 -19.69
C LEU A 412 6.82 3.54 -19.64
N VAL A 413 6.32 2.98 -18.56
CA VAL A 413 4.89 2.73 -18.36
C VAL A 413 4.25 3.88 -17.56
N SER A 414 3.06 4.26 -17.99
CA SER A 414 2.14 5.17 -17.29
C SER A 414 0.84 4.46 -16.98
N ILE A 415 0.35 4.61 -15.76
CA ILE A 415 -1.00 4.18 -15.37
C ILE A 415 -1.96 5.34 -15.68
N VAL A 416 -2.98 5.06 -16.50
CA VAL A 416 -3.89 6.09 -17.00
C VAL A 416 -5.29 6.01 -16.40
N GLY A 417 -5.62 4.93 -15.69
CA GLY A 417 -6.91 4.77 -15.03
C GLY A 417 -7.22 3.32 -14.65
N ARG A 418 -8.50 3.08 -14.36
CA ARG A 418 -9.05 1.75 -14.05
C ARG A 418 -10.03 1.33 -15.14
N ALA A 419 -9.90 0.10 -15.62
CA ALA A 419 -10.83 -0.46 -16.59
C ALA A 419 -12.28 -0.51 -16.06
N ASP A 420 -12.43 -0.82 -14.76
CA ASP A 420 -13.74 -0.89 -14.08
C ASP A 420 -14.38 0.49 -13.83
N ASN A 421 -13.59 1.57 -13.82
CA ASN A 421 -14.09 2.92 -13.62
C ASN A 421 -14.47 3.60 -14.93
N MET A 422 -13.98 3.08 -16.04
CA MET A 422 -14.20 3.63 -17.36
C MET A 422 -15.68 3.57 -17.73
N PHE A 423 -16.18 4.63 -18.30
CA PHE A 423 -17.56 4.70 -18.83
C PHE A 423 -17.55 5.13 -20.31
N ILE A 424 -18.65 4.90 -20.99
CA ILE A 424 -18.76 5.16 -22.43
C ILE A 424 -19.70 6.33 -22.66
N THR A 425 -19.19 7.40 -23.29
CA THR A 425 -19.98 8.57 -23.68
C THR A 425 -19.92 8.77 -25.20
N GLY A 426 -21.06 8.69 -25.85
CA GLY A 426 -21.16 8.85 -27.32
C GLY A 426 -20.33 7.85 -28.12
N GLY A 427 -20.11 6.64 -27.58
CA GLY A 427 -19.27 5.60 -28.21
C GLY A 427 -17.77 5.69 -27.87
N GLU A 428 -17.36 6.72 -27.13
CA GLU A 428 -15.97 6.94 -26.75
C GLU A 428 -15.70 6.51 -25.29
N ASN A 429 -14.57 5.86 -25.06
CA ASN A 429 -14.12 5.46 -23.74
C ASN A 429 -13.59 6.66 -22.95
N VAL A 430 -14.06 6.84 -21.70
CA VAL A 430 -13.64 7.93 -20.83
C VAL A 430 -13.16 7.38 -19.49
N SER A 431 -11.91 7.73 -19.13
CA SER A 431 -11.37 7.49 -17.79
C SER A 431 -11.76 8.65 -16.86
N PRO A 432 -12.46 8.39 -15.75
CA PRO A 432 -12.74 9.43 -14.75
C PRO A 432 -11.48 10.11 -14.23
N GLU A 433 -10.39 9.35 -14.10
CA GLU A 433 -9.11 9.82 -13.57
C GLU A 433 -8.50 10.92 -14.45
N GLU A 434 -8.72 10.89 -15.76
CA GLU A 434 -8.27 11.93 -16.69
C GLU A 434 -8.99 13.26 -16.41
N ILE A 435 -10.29 13.18 -16.17
CA ILE A 435 -11.12 14.35 -15.81
C ILE A 435 -10.73 14.88 -14.42
N GLU A 436 -10.55 13.99 -13.46
CA GLU A 436 -10.11 14.34 -12.11
C GLU A 436 -8.74 15.06 -12.12
N ASN A 437 -7.81 14.59 -12.95
CA ASN A 437 -6.51 15.24 -13.12
C ASN A 437 -6.63 16.65 -13.74
N ALA A 438 -7.50 16.80 -14.74
CA ALA A 438 -7.76 18.12 -15.32
C ALA A 438 -8.37 19.07 -14.27
N LEU A 439 -9.35 18.63 -13.50
CA LEU A 439 -9.94 19.44 -12.42
C LEU A 439 -8.92 19.81 -11.34
N ARG A 440 -8.08 18.87 -10.89
CA ARG A 440 -7.04 19.13 -9.89
C ARG A 440 -5.94 20.07 -10.36
N SER A 441 -5.76 20.24 -11.68
CA SER A 441 -4.83 21.23 -12.21
C SER A 441 -5.34 22.68 -12.05
N HIS A 442 -6.62 22.89 -11.72
CA HIS A 442 -7.17 24.20 -11.42
C HIS A 442 -6.64 24.73 -10.07
N PRO A 443 -6.19 26.00 -9.97
CA PRO A 443 -5.58 26.53 -8.74
C PRO A 443 -6.46 26.44 -7.50
N ALA A 444 -7.77 26.58 -7.66
CA ALA A 444 -8.72 26.54 -6.55
C ALA A 444 -9.07 25.13 -6.07
N VAL A 445 -8.79 24.07 -6.85
CA VAL A 445 -9.22 22.69 -6.54
C VAL A 445 -8.19 21.97 -5.67
N SER A 446 -8.62 21.46 -4.53
CA SER A 446 -7.82 20.63 -3.63
C SER A 446 -8.02 19.13 -3.87
N ALA A 447 -9.26 18.70 -4.18
CA ALA A 447 -9.59 17.31 -4.46
C ALA A 447 -10.71 17.22 -5.50
N SER A 448 -10.76 16.11 -6.25
CA SER A 448 -11.79 15.86 -7.25
C SER A 448 -12.11 14.38 -7.37
N ILE A 449 -13.35 14.06 -7.72
CA ILE A 449 -13.84 12.73 -8.06
C ILE A 449 -14.81 12.84 -9.23
N CYS A 450 -14.77 11.90 -10.17
CA CYS A 450 -15.61 11.86 -11.35
C CYS A 450 -16.23 10.47 -11.55
N THR A 451 -17.41 10.42 -12.18
CA THR A 451 -18.08 9.17 -12.59
C THR A 451 -18.95 9.40 -13.81
N GLY A 452 -19.26 8.33 -14.55
CA GLY A 452 -20.26 8.32 -15.59
C GLY A 452 -21.66 8.20 -14.99
N ILE A 453 -22.59 9.05 -15.42
CA ILE A 453 -24.02 9.00 -15.05
C ILE A 453 -24.82 8.68 -16.31
N PRO A 454 -25.85 7.81 -16.24
CA PRO A 454 -26.69 7.49 -17.38
C PRO A 454 -27.28 8.74 -18.07
N ASP A 455 -27.23 8.76 -19.41
CA ASP A 455 -27.75 9.82 -20.26
C ASP A 455 -28.46 9.20 -21.48
N GLU A 456 -29.67 9.63 -21.77
CA GLU A 456 -30.50 9.06 -22.85
C GLU A 456 -29.86 9.19 -24.24
N LYS A 457 -29.09 10.25 -24.47
CA LYS A 457 -28.48 10.56 -25.78
C LYS A 457 -27.08 9.96 -25.94
N TRP A 458 -26.28 9.97 -24.87
CA TRP A 458 -24.86 9.66 -24.95
C TRP A 458 -24.47 8.34 -24.27
N GLY A 459 -25.46 7.61 -23.70
CA GLY A 459 -25.24 6.41 -22.88
C GLY A 459 -24.87 6.79 -21.46
N GLU A 460 -23.67 7.32 -21.26
CA GLU A 460 -23.25 7.93 -20.01
C GLU A 460 -22.59 9.30 -20.28
N VAL A 461 -22.60 10.17 -19.28
CA VAL A 461 -21.95 11.48 -19.33
C VAL A 461 -21.13 11.72 -18.06
N PRO A 462 -19.97 12.38 -18.16
CA PRO A 462 -19.15 12.66 -17.00
C PRO A 462 -19.82 13.70 -16.09
N MET A 463 -19.85 13.37 -14.78
CA MET A 463 -20.22 14.24 -13.68
C MET A 463 -19.13 14.23 -12.64
N ALA A 464 -18.81 15.39 -12.08
CA ALA A 464 -17.71 15.49 -11.13
C ALA A 464 -18.11 16.23 -9.85
N MET A 465 -17.38 15.96 -8.77
CA MET A 465 -17.45 16.71 -7.53
C MET A 465 -16.04 17.15 -7.13
N VAL A 466 -15.91 18.38 -6.63
CA VAL A 466 -14.63 18.94 -6.20
C VAL A 466 -14.71 19.50 -4.79
N VAL A 467 -13.57 19.49 -4.10
CA VAL A 467 -13.32 20.27 -2.88
C VAL A 467 -12.37 21.39 -3.23
N LEU A 468 -12.68 22.59 -2.80
CA LEU A 468 -11.81 23.74 -3.03
C LEU A 468 -10.79 23.90 -1.89
N HIS A 469 -9.68 24.57 -2.17
CA HIS A 469 -8.75 24.97 -1.11
C HIS A 469 -9.41 26.00 -0.18
N PRO A 470 -9.05 26.04 1.12
CA PRO A 470 -9.58 27.03 2.05
C PRO A 470 -9.40 28.45 1.53
N GLY A 471 -10.50 29.22 1.55
CA GLY A 471 -10.51 30.61 1.09
C GLY A 471 -10.51 30.81 -0.44
N GLN A 472 -10.51 29.74 -1.23
CA GLN A 472 -10.65 29.81 -2.68
C GLN A 472 -12.12 29.68 -3.08
N THR A 473 -12.46 30.27 -4.22
CA THR A 473 -13.77 30.17 -4.86
C THR A 473 -13.60 29.78 -6.31
N ALA A 474 -14.47 28.95 -6.82
CA ALA A 474 -14.59 28.59 -8.24
C ALA A 474 -16.03 28.13 -8.49
N GLY A 475 -16.57 28.39 -9.66
CA GLY A 475 -17.90 27.95 -10.05
C GLY A 475 -17.88 26.78 -11.02
N ASP A 476 -19.04 26.10 -11.20
CA ASP A 476 -19.20 25.01 -12.17
C ASP A 476 -18.75 25.43 -13.58
N GLU A 477 -19.19 26.60 -14.06
CA GLU A 477 -18.85 27.09 -15.41
C GLU A 477 -17.34 27.31 -15.58
N GLU A 478 -16.67 27.86 -14.58
CA GLU A 478 -15.23 28.11 -14.58
C GLU A 478 -14.45 26.79 -14.62
N LEU A 479 -14.82 25.82 -13.78
CA LEU A 479 -14.17 24.50 -13.73
C LEU A 479 -14.39 23.70 -15.01
N ARG A 480 -15.57 23.80 -15.61
CA ARG A 480 -15.86 23.18 -16.90
C ARG A 480 -15.12 23.86 -18.05
N ALA A 481 -14.98 25.18 -18.04
CA ALA A 481 -14.16 25.91 -19.01
C ALA A 481 -12.69 25.47 -18.91
N HIS A 482 -12.16 25.34 -17.70
CA HIS A 482 -10.81 24.83 -17.46
C HIS A 482 -10.60 23.40 -18.00
N CYS A 483 -11.59 22.52 -17.83
CA CYS A 483 -11.57 21.19 -18.43
C CYS A 483 -11.61 21.23 -19.95
N LYS A 484 -12.42 22.13 -20.54
CA LYS A 484 -12.58 22.25 -22.00
C LYS A 484 -11.29 22.65 -22.73
N GLU A 485 -10.42 23.38 -22.06
CA GLU A 485 -9.10 23.75 -22.60
C GLU A 485 -8.11 22.58 -22.64
N ARG A 486 -8.36 21.50 -21.86
CA ARG A 486 -7.42 20.41 -21.59
C ARG A 486 -7.90 19.04 -22.03
N LEU A 487 -9.20 18.90 -22.24
CA LEU A 487 -9.84 17.63 -22.56
C LEU A 487 -10.65 17.71 -23.85
N ALA A 488 -10.79 16.58 -24.52
CA ALA A 488 -11.73 16.47 -25.63
C ALA A 488 -13.17 16.77 -25.17
N ALA A 489 -13.99 17.34 -26.06
CA ALA A 489 -15.32 17.86 -25.72
C ALA A 489 -16.24 16.85 -25.00
N TYR A 490 -16.15 15.56 -25.38
CA TYR A 490 -16.95 14.49 -24.79
C TYR A 490 -16.50 14.09 -23.38
N LYS A 491 -15.28 14.49 -22.96
CA LYS A 491 -14.74 14.25 -21.60
C LYS A 491 -15.06 15.40 -20.64
N VAL A 492 -15.57 16.53 -21.12
CA VAL A 492 -15.88 17.68 -20.26
C VAL A 492 -17.09 17.35 -19.39
N PRO A 493 -17.01 17.47 -18.05
CA PRO A 493 -18.14 17.19 -17.18
C PRO A 493 -19.37 18.01 -17.54
N LYS A 494 -20.55 17.42 -17.50
CA LYS A 494 -21.82 18.16 -17.63
C LYS A 494 -22.11 19.04 -16.43
N LEU A 495 -21.65 18.63 -15.25
CA LEU A 495 -21.76 19.35 -13.99
C LEU A 495 -20.54 19.06 -13.12
N VAL A 496 -20.03 20.09 -12.46
CA VAL A 496 -19.02 20.00 -11.39
C VAL A 496 -19.63 20.50 -10.09
N ALA A 497 -20.04 19.59 -9.21
CA ALA A 497 -20.56 19.94 -7.89
C ALA A 497 -19.41 20.38 -6.96
N ILE A 498 -19.65 21.40 -6.15
CA ILE A 498 -18.70 21.86 -5.13
C ILE A 498 -19.17 21.35 -3.77
N SER A 499 -18.28 20.75 -3.01
CA SER A 499 -18.59 20.15 -1.71
C SER A 499 -17.44 20.39 -0.74
N ASP A 500 -17.72 20.29 0.57
CA ASP A 500 -16.69 20.34 1.61
C ASP A 500 -15.87 19.03 1.68
N THR A 501 -16.42 17.92 1.18
CA THR A 501 -15.79 16.59 1.18
C THR A 501 -16.10 15.85 -0.10
N ILE A 502 -15.22 14.91 -0.49
CA ILE A 502 -15.52 13.92 -1.52
C ILE A 502 -15.79 12.55 -0.88
N PRO A 503 -16.69 11.73 -1.46
CA PRO A 503 -16.99 10.41 -0.92
C PRO A 503 -15.77 9.50 -0.99
N VAL A 504 -15.48 8.82 0.15
CA VAL A 504 -14.40 7.84 0.27
C VAL A 504 -14.91 6.55 0.91
N THR A 505 -14.33 5.43 0.52
CA THR A 505 -14.59 4.14 1.14
C THR A 505 -13.98 4.08 2.55
N PRO A 506 -14.37 3.10 3.40
CA PRO A 506 -13.73 2.88 4.71
C PRO A 506 -12.22 2.68 4.65
N MET A 507 -11.71 2.21 3.50
CA MET A 507 -10.28 2.04 3.24
C MET A 507 -9.59 3.34 2.75
N GLY A 508 -10.32 4.46 2.67
CA GLY A 508 -9.77 5.76 2.28
C GLY A 508 -9.61 5.97 0.76
N LYS A 509 -10.18 5.09 -0.08
CA LYS A 509 -10.21 5.25 -1.54
C LYS A 509 -11.44 6.05 -1.97
N LEU A 510 -11.38 6.72 -3.14
CA LEU A 510 -12.51 7.41 -3.74
C LEU A 510 -13.70 6.45 -3.96
N ASP A 511 -14.90 6.83 -3.49
CA ASP A 511 -16.13 6.05 -3.65
C ASP A 511 -17.00 6.61 -4.79
N ARG A 512 -16.73 6.15 -6.02
CA ARG A 512 -17.49 6.55 -7.20
C ARG A 512 -18.95 6.07 -7.18
N ASN A 513 -19.24 4.97 -6.47
CA ASN A 513 -20.61 4.50 -6.33
C ASN A 513 -21.43 5.44 -5.44
N ALA A 514 -20.85 5.96 -4.37
CA ALA A 514 -21.50 6.98 -3.55
C ALA A 514 -21.71 8.27 -4.36
N LEU A 515 -20.71 8.69 -5.16
CA LEU A 515 -20.85 9.83 -6.07
C LEU A 515 -21.97 9.60 -7.10
N LYS A 516 -22.04 8.41 -7.70
CA LYS A 516 -23.08 8.05 -8.67
C LYS A 516 -24.48 8.13 -8.04
N ARG A 517 -24.64 7.61 -6.82
CA ARG A 517 -25.90 7.75 -6.07
C ARG A 517 -26.26 9.21 -5.79
N HIS A 518 -25.29 10.03 -5.44
CA HIS A 518 -25.49 11.47 -5.21
C HIS A 518 -26.09 12.18 -6.43
N PHE A 519 -25.59 11.92 -7.64
CA PHE A 519 -26.09 12.56 -8.86
C PHE A 519 -27.39 11.97 -9.41
N ILE A 520 -27.72 10.73 -9.07
CA ILE A 520 -28.96 10.06 -9.53
C ILE A 520 -30.13 10.35 -8.58
N HIS A 521 -29.88 10.45 -7.28
CA HIS A 521 -30.93 10.50 -6.25
C HIS A 521 -30.91 11.80 -5.41
N GLY A 522 -29.88 12.65 -5.51
CA GLY A 522 -29.78 13.97 -4.89
C GLY A 522 -30.31 15.03 -5.83
#